data_e5366db61df512f706ef800987b997b0
#
_entry.id   e5366db61df512f706ef800987b997b0
#
_cell.length_a   1.000
_cell.length_b   1.000
_cell.length_c   1.000
_cell.angle_alpha   90.00
_cell.angle_beta   90.00
_cell.angle_gamma   90.00
#
_symmetry.space_group_name_H-M   'P 1'
#
loop_
_entity.id
_entity.type
_entity.pdbx_description
1 polymer ?
#
loop_
_entity_poly.entity_id
_entity_poly.type
_entity_poly.pdbx_seq_one_letter_code
_entity_poly.pdbx_strand_id
1 'polypeptide(L)'
;LLKSIDLITPNANEVQKLTGNTDVYQGAKDLSNHTNIILKGGHRTDKMGVDTLFYQGIELDFLPLNTKVYPKHGSGCMLSSAIASNIALGNSIEISCEKSKRFIEKQLLSNHSLLAYYV
;
A
#
# COMPACT_ATOMS: atom_id res chain seq x y z
N LEU A 1 0.74 -5.96 20.05
CA LEU A 1 1.29 -6.61 18.86
C LEU A 1 1.75 -5.61 17.80
N LEU A 2 0.94 -4.60 17.47
CA LEU A 2 1.30 -3.62 16.43
C LEU A 2 2.57 -2.83 16.78
N LYS A 3 2.84 -2.61 18.06
CA LYS A 3 4.04 -1.87 18.49
C LYS A 3 5.34 -2.56 18.14
N SER A 4 5.32 -3.87 17.88
CA SER A 4 6.53 -4.63 17.51
C SER A 4 6.66 -4.82 15.99
N ILE A 5 5.78 -4.18 15.21
CA ILE A 5 5.77 -4.25 13.75
C ILE A 5 6.17 -2.90 13.20
N ASP A 6 7.09 -2.88 12.24
CA ASP A 6 7.62 -1.63 11.66
C ASP A 6 6.67 -1.00 10.66
N LEU A 7 5.91 -1.80 9.92
CA LEU A 7 5.03 -1.33 8.85
C LEU A 7 3.99 -2.39 8.54
N ILE A 8 2.74 -1.99 8.35
CA ILE A 8 1.70 -2.85 7.79
C ILE A 8 1.11 -2.20 6.53
N THR A 9 0.55 -3.02 5.66
CA THR A 9 0.08 -2.58 4.34
C THR A 9 -1.38 -2.99 4.10
N PRO A 10 -2.33 -2.51 4.92
CA PRO A 10 -3.73 -2.92 4.80
C PRO A 10 -4.42 -2.26 3.60
N ASN A 11 -5.41 -2.97 3.05
CA ASN A 11 -6.38 -2.35 2.16
C ASN A 11 -7.52 -1.73 2.98
N ALA A 12 -8.46 -1.06 2.30
CA ALA A 12 -9.58 -0.39 2.97
C ALA A 12 -10.42 -1.36 3.80
N ASN A 13 -10.71 -2.54 3.25
CA ASN A 13 -11.52 -3.54 3.96
C ASN A 13 -10.83 -4.04 5.23
N GLU A 14 -9.52 -4.24 5.15
CA GLU A 14 -8.72 -4.68 6.29
C GLU A 14 -8.67 -3.62 7.39
N VAL A 15 -8.56 -2.34 7.03
CA VAL A 15 -8.61 -1.26 8.00
C VAL A 15 -9.96 -1.23 8.73
N GLN A 16 -11.06 -1.39 7.98
CA GLN A 16 -12.40 -1.45 8.60
C GLN A 16 -12.52 -2.61 9.58
N LYS A 17 -11.99 -3.76 9.23
CA LYS A 17 -12.01 -4.94 10.11
C LYS A 17 -11.16 -4.74 11.36
N LEU A 18 -10.00 -4.10 11.23
CA LEU A 18 -9.08 -3.89 12.34
C LEU A 18 -9.59 -2.81 13.31
N THR A 19 -10.27 -1.80 12.82
CA THR A 19 -10.65 -0.63 13.61
C THR A 19 -12.14 -0.57 13.95
N GLY A 20 -12.97 -1.26 13.17
CA GLY A 20 -14.42 -1.11 13.26
C GLY A 20 -14.93 0.24 12.75
N ASN A 21 -14.05 1.07 12.17
CA ASN A 21 -14.38 2.40 11.69
C ASN A 21 -14.72 2.34 10.19
N THR A 22 -15.90 2.90 9.83
CA THR A 22 -16.30 2.97 8.41
C THR A 22 -15.53 4.05 7.65
N ASP A 23 -15.01 5.06 8.34
CA ASP A 23 -14.09 6.04 7.76
C ASP A 23 -12.69 5.42 7.72
N VAL A 24 -12.31 4.92 6.55
CA VAL A 24 -11.07 4.20 6.34
C VAL A 24 -9.84 5.09 6.58
N TYR A 25 -9.92 6.35 6.15
CA TYR A 25 -8.83 7.31 6.36
C TYR A 25 -8.57 7.51 7.86
N GLN A 26 -9.64 7.77 8.62
CA GLN A 26 -9.52 7.96 10.06
C GLN A 26 -9.06 6.68 10.76
N GLY A 27 -9.57 5.53 10.32
CA GLY A 27 -9.13 4.24 10.85
C GLY A 27 -7.64 4.01 10.65
N ALA A 28 -7.13 4.27 9.45
CA ALA A 28 -5.70 4.14 9.15
C ALA A 28 -4.87 5.12 9.98
N LYS A 29 -5.34 6.35 10.13
CA LYS A 29 -4.67 7.36 10.93
C LYS A 29 -4.59 6.95 12.40
N ASP A 30 -5.65 6.36 12.95
CA ASP A 30 -5.67 5.86 14.32
C ASP A 30 -4.68 4.71 14.50
N LEU A 31 -4.64 3.77 13.56
CA LEU A 31 -3.68 2.66 13.58
C LEU A 31 -2.24 3.17 13.51
N SER A 32 -2.00 4.29 12.83
CA SER A 32 -0.67 4.84 12.67
C SER A 32 -0.06 5.35 13.98
N ASN A 33 -0.85 5.48 15.04
CA ASN A 33 -0.35 5.78 16.37
C ASN A 33 0.43 4.61 16.97
N HIS A 34 0.29 3.42 16.42
CA HIS A 34 0.90 2.19 16.92
C HIS A 34 2.00 1.64 16.03
N THR A 35 1.90 1.87 14.72
CA THR A 35 2.89 1.41 13.74
C THR A 35 2.77 2.25 12.47
N ASN A 36 3.73 2.14 11.57
CA ASN A 36 3.62 2.79 10.27
C ASN A 36 2.63 2.04 9.38
N ILE A 37 1.85 2.78 8.61
CA ILE A 37 0.76 2.23 7.81
C ILE A 37 0.88 2.69 6.36
N ILE A 38 0.74 1.75 5.41
CA ILE A 38 0.38 2.09 4.04
C ILE A 38 -1.07 1.64 3.82
N LEU A 39 -1.96 2.60 3.67
CA LEU A 39 -3.33 2.33 3.26
C LEU A 39 -3.34 2.19 1.75
N LYS A 40 -3.55 0.96 1.27
CA LYS A 40 -3.57 0.67 -0.17
C LYS A 40 -4.86 1.18 -0.81
N GLY A 41 -4.72 1.75 -2.01
CA GLY A 41 -5.79 2.49 -2.67
C GLY A 41 -6.74 1.67 -3.55
N GLY A 42 -6.47 0.39 -3.79
CA GLY A 42 -7.26 -0.41 -4.74
C GLY A 42 -8.72 -0.59 -4.37
N HIS A 43 -9.05 -0.54 -3.10
CA HIS A 43 -10.43 -0.66 -2.59
C HIS A 43 -10.93 0.62 -1.91
N ARG A 44 -10.22 1.72 -2.06
CA ARG A 44 -10.65 3.01 -1.49
C ARG A 44 -11.71 3.66 -2.36
N THR A 45 -12.72 4.22 -1.72
CA THR A 45 -13.76 5.00 -2.42
C THR A 45 -13.49 6.50 -2.35
N ASP A 46 -12.68 6.93 -1.37
CA ASP A 46 -12.31 8.34 -1.20
C ASP A 46 -11.21 8.79 -2.17
N LYS A 47 -10.22 7.91 -2.40
CA LYS A 47 -9.08 8.20 -3.28
C LYS A 47 -8.69 6.92 -4.04
N MET A 48 -9.49 6.51 -4.99
CA MET A 48 -9.27 5.27 -5.74
C MET A 48 -7.87 5.23 -6.36
N GLY A 49 -7.16 4.14 -6.08
CA GLY A 49 -5.82 3.90 -6.63
C GLY A 49 -4.68 4.65 -5.93
N VAL A 50 -5.00 5.52 -4.96
CA VAL A 50 -3.97 6.25 -4.21
C VAL A 50 -3.60 5.47 -2.97
N ASP A 51 -2.30 5.18 -2.81
CA ASP A 51 -1.78 4.58 -1.58
C ASP A 51 -1.28 5.71 -0.67
N THR A 52 -1.66 5.67 0.60
CA THR A 52 -1.26 6.69 1.58
C THR A 52 -0.37 6.09 2.64
N LEU A 53 0.84 6.63 2.79
CA LEU A 53 1.76 6.26 3.86
C LEU A 53 1.55 7.19 5.06
N PHE A 54 1.30 6.60 6.21
CA PHE A 54 1.28 7.28 7.50
C PHE A 54 2.57 6.87 8.23
N TYR A 55 3.50 7.80 8.34
CA TYR A 55 4.84 7.52 8.87
C TYR A 55 5.31 8.67 9.75
N GLN A 56 5.48 8.40 11.03
CA GLN A 56 6.01 9.36 12.02
C GLN A 56 5.30 10.72 11.98
N GLY A 57 3.97 10.71 11.92
CA GLY A 57 3.16 11.92 11.88
C GLY A 57 3.08 12.60 10.52
N ILE A 58 3.71 12.02 9.50
CA ILE A 58 3.69 12.52 8.12
C ILE A 58 2.74 11.65 7.30
N GLU A 59 2.00 12.27 6.39
CA GLU A 59 1.16 11.57 5.42
C GLU A 59 1.71 11.85 4.03
N LEU A 60 1.94 10.80 3.25
CA LEU A 60 2.40 10.90 1.87
C LEU A 60 1.47 10.08 0.97
N ASP A 61 0.93 10.72 -0.05
CA ASP A 61 0.11 10.06 -1.06
C ASP A 61 0.99 9.66 -2.25
N PHE A 62 0.85 8.41 -2.67
CA PHE A 62 1.49 7.90 -3.89
C PHE A 62 0.40 7.72 -4.93
N LEU A 63 0.32 8.66 -5.86
CA LEU A 63 -0.71 8.66 -6.89
C LEU A 63 -0.36 7.65 -7.99
N PRO A 64 -1.36 7.03 -8.62
CA PRO A 64 -1.10 6.17 -9.77
C PRO A 64 -0.62 7.03 -10.94
N LEU A 65 0.38 6.55 -11.68
CA LEU A 65 0.84 7.20 -12.90
C LEU A 65 -0.09 6.92 -14.07
N ASN A 66 -0.82 5.81 -14.00
CA ASN A 66 -1.69 5.35 -15.07
C ASN A 66 -3.00 4.87 -14.45
N THR A 67 -4.14 5.36 -14.98
CA THR A 67 -5.47 4.97 -14.51
C THR A 67 -5.96 3.67 -15.13
N LYS A 68 -5.30 3.18 -16.19
CA LYS A 68 -5.67 1.94 -16.87
C LYS A 68 -4.85 0.77 -16.36
N VAL A 69 -5.12 0.34 -15.14
CA VAL A 69 -4.50 -0.85 -14.57
C VAL A 69 -5.51 -1.97 -14.52
N TYR A 70 -5.04 -3.19 -14.75
CA TYR A 70 -5.90 -4.38 -14.70
C TYR A 70 -5.85 -4.99 -13.30
N PRO A 71 -7.01 -5.42 -12.74
CA PRO A 71 -7.02 -6.10 -11.45
C PRO A 71 -6.24 -7.42 -11.56
N LYS A 72 -5.40 -7.70 -10.57
CA LYS A 72 -4.58 -8.91 -10.54
C LYS A 72 -4.51 -9.48 -9.13
N HIS A 73 -4.58 -10.80 -9.03
CA HIS A 73 -4.35 -11.49 -7.77
C HIS A 73 -2.86 -11.42 -7.42
N GLY A 74 -2.57 -11.26 -6.14
CA GLY A 74 -1.20 -11.25 -5.64
C GLY A 74 -0.53 -9.89 -5.65
N SER A 75 -1.18 -8.84 -6.17
CA SER A 75 -0.58 -7.50 -6.21
C SER A 75 -0.27 -6.95 -4.82
N GLY A 76 -1.13 -7.22 -3.83
CA GLY A 76 -0.89 -6.80 -2.44
C GLY A 76 0.33 -7.47 -1.84
N CYS A 77 0.50 -8.79 -2.08
CA CYS A 77 1.66 -9.54 -1.62
C CYS A 77 2.94 -9.07 -2.31
N MET A 78 2.85 -8.76 -3.61
CA MET A 78 3.97 -8.21 -4.36
C MET A 78 4.39 -6.84 -3.82
N LEU A 79 3.43 -5.98 -3.48
CA LEU A 79 3.73 -4.67 -2.90
C LEU A 79 4.47 -4.82 -1.58
N SER A 80 3.95 -5.63 -0.67
CA SER A 80 4.59 -5.85 0.64
C SER A 80 6.00 -6.40 0.49
N SER A 81 6.19 -7.39 -0.39
CA SER A 81 7.49 -7.99 -0.66
C SER A 81 8.46 -7.00 -1.28
N ALA A 82 7.99 -6.18 -2.22
CA ALA A 82 8.82 -5.16 -2.86
C ALA A 82 9.26 -4.09 -1.86
N ILE A 83 8.37 -3.65 -0.97
CA ILE A 83 8.70 -2.69 0.07
C ILE A 83 9.77 -3.27 1.00
N ALA A 84 9.56 -4.49 1.48
CA ALA A 84 10.53 -5.16 2.36
C ALA A 84 11.91 -5.28 1.70
N SER A 85 11.94 -5.66 0.41
CA SER A 85 13.17 -5.78 -0.36
C SER A 85 13.89 -4.44 -0.49
N ASN A 86 13.16 -3.37 -0.79
CA ASN A 86 13.76 -2.04 -0.92
C ASN A 86 14.31 -1.52 0.42
N ILE A 87 13.62 -1.80 1.52
CA ILE A 87 14.12 -1.46 2.86
C ILE A 87 15.40 -2.24 3.14
N ALA A 88 15.43 -3.53 2.83
CA ALA A 88 16.61 -4.37 3.03
C ALA A 88 17.81 -3.89 2.21
N LEU A 89 17.57 -3.25 1.05
CA LEU A 89 18.62 -2.66 0.23
C LEU A 89 19.13 -1.31 0.77
N GLY A 90 18.57 -0.82 1.87
CA GLY A 90 19.02 0.41 2.52
C GLY A 90 18.21 1.65 2.17
N ASN A 91 17.13 1.51 1.42
CA ASN A 91 16.27 2.65 1.09
C ASN A 91 15.41 3.04 2.31
N SER A 92 15.06 4.31 2.42
CA SER A 92 14.11 4.77 3.42
C SER A 92 12.73 4.17 3.17
N ILE A 93 11.84 4.25 4.17
CA ILE A 93 10.46 3.76 4.01
C ILE A 93 9.75 4.50 2.87
N GLU A 94 9.90 5.83 2.80
CA GLU A 94 9.24 6.64 1.76
C GLU A 94 9.72 6.25 0.36
N ILE A 95 11.03 6.12 0.17
CA ILE A 95 11.61 5.73 -1.13
C ILE A 95 11.22 4.29 -1.47
N SER A 96 11.22 3.40 -0.49
CA SER A 96 10.81 2.01 -0.67
C SER A 96 9.37 1.91 -1.15
N CYS A 97 8.47 2.70 -0.57
CA CYS A 97 7.07 2.73 -0.97
C CYS A 97 6.90 3.26 -2.39
N GLU A 98 7.59 4.35 -2.74
CA GLU A 98 7.52 4.94 -4.08
C GLU A 98 8.02 3.96 -5.13
N LYS A 99 9.19 3.38 -4.95
CA LYS A 99 9.75 2.41 -5.89
C LYS A 99 8.87 1.19 -6.04
N SER A 100 8.31 0.71 -4.93
CA SER A 100 7.45 -0.48 -4.93
C SER A 100 6.14 -0.21 -5.66
N LYS A 101 5.54 0.96 -5.46
CA LYS A 101 4.34 1.34 -6.19
C LYS A 101 4.59 1.37 -7.71
N ARG A 102 5.69 1.95 -8.15
CA ARG A 102 6.03 2.00 -9.58
C ARG A 102 6.25 0.60 -10.14
N PHE A 103 6.91 -0.27 -9.38
CA PHE A 103 7.10 -1.66 -9.77
C PHE A 103 5.76 -2.40 -9.93
N ILE A 104 4.85 -2.26 -8.95
CA ILE A 104 3.53 -2.92 -9.00
C ILE A 104 2.70 -2.40 -10.16
N GLU A 105 2.70 -1.10 -10.41
CA GLU A 105 1.96 -0.54 -11.55
C GLU A 105 2.46 -1.13 -12.88
N LYS A 106 3.77 -1.30 -13.02
CA LYS A 106 4.34 -1.93 -14.20
C LYS A 106 3.85 -3.38 -14.36
N GLN A 107 3.79 -4.13 -13.27
CA GLN A 107 3.29 -5.50 -13.29
C GLN A 107 1.80 -5.57 -13.60
N LEU A 108 1.01 -4.64 -13.07
CA LEU A 108 -0.42 -4.57 -13.35
C LEU A 108 -0.73 -4.25 -14.80
N LEU A 109 0.19 -3.57 -15.50
CA LEU A 109 0.07 -3.24 -16.91
C LEU A 109 0.63 -4.32 -17.83
N SER A 110 1.29 -5.36 -17.29
CA SER A 110 2.05 -6.32 -18.10
C SER A 110 1.15 -7.18 -19.00
N ASN A 111 -0.11 -7.44 -18.61
CA ASN A 111 -1.05 -8.22 -19.41
C ASN A 111 -2.47 -8.10 -18.83
N HIS A 112 -3.46 -8.74 -19.48
CA HIS A 112 -4.86 -8.76 -19.04
C HIS A 112 -5.16 -9.89 -18.06
N SER A 113 -4.20 -10.72 -17.69
CA SER A 113 -4.39 -11.80 -16.74
C SER A 113 -4.69 -11.26 -15.34
N LEU A 114 -5.40 -12.04 -14.52
CA LEU A 114 -5.62 -11.72 -13.12
C LEU A 114 -4.37 -11.97 -12.26
N LEU A 115 -3.34 -12.62 -12.81
CA LEU A 115 -2.07 -12.84 -12.13
C LEU A 115 -1.05 -11.81 -12.62
N ALA A 116 -0.27 -11.27 -11.70
CA ALA A 116 0.82 -10.37 -12.05
C ALA A 116 2.03 -11.21 -12.49
N TYR A 117 2.66 -10.83 -13.60
CA TYR A 117 3.88 -11.46 -14.09
C TYR A 117 5.07 -10.54 -13.94
N TYR A 118 6.23 -11.13 -13.64
CA TYR A 118 7.50 -10.42 -13.68
C TYR A 118 7.99 -10.37 -15.12
N VAL A 119 8.30 -9.21 -15.60
CA VAL A 119 8.84 -8.96 -16.93
C VAL A 119 10.12 -8.16 -16.87
#